data_f1c8f017c9432e86c7039f2939664512
#
_entry.id   f1c8f017c9432e86c7039f2939664512
#
_cell.length_a   1.000
_cell.length_b   1.000
_cell.length_c   1.000
_cell.angle_alpha   90.00
_cell.angle_beta   90.00
_cell.angle_gamma   90.00
#
_symmetry.space_group_name_H-M   'P 1'
#
loop_
_entity.id
_entity.type
_entity.pdbx_description
1 polymer ?
#
loop_
_entity_poly.entity_id
_entity_poly.type
_entity_poly.pdbx_seq_one_letter_code
_entity_poly.pdbx_strand_id
1 'polypeptide(L)'
;MELFQLKYFLAVAKYEHVTKAAESLHIAQPAVSQAIRHLEEEFDTPLFDRENRHITLNATGKMLQKRLTPIMAALDAIPDEIKEAAQQNQPVIHLNLRSASSVITNCIIAYRE
;
A
#
# COMPACT_ATOMS: atom_id res chain seq x y z
N MET A 1 -9.13 5.63 7.26
CA MET A 1 -8.34 5.12 6.12
C MET A 1 -7.55 3.93 6.56
N GLU A 2 -7.94 2.75 6.12
CA GLU A 2 -7.28 1.53 6.51
C GLU A 2 -6.34 1.07 5.40
N LEU A 3 -5.28 0.37 5.78
CA LEU A 3 -4.31 -0.12 4.82
C LEU A 3 -4.95 -1.00 3.75
N PHE A 4 -5.86 -1.90 4.16
CA PHE A 4 -6.50 -2.77 3.18
C PHE A 4 -7.34 -1.99 2.18
N GLN A 5 -7.95 -0.88 2.60
CA GLN A 5 -8.73 -0.04 1.69
C GLN A 5 -7.81 0.57 0.61
N LEU A 6 -6.62 0.99 1.01
CA LEU A 6 -5.66 1.54 0.06
C LEU A 6 -5.18 0.48 -0.92
N LYS A 7 -4.97 -0.74 -0.46
CA LYS A 7 -4.58 -1.84 -1.35
C LYS A 7 -5.70 -2.17 -2.34
N TYR A 8 -6.95 -2.18 -1.87
CA TYR A 8 -8.08 -2.45 -2.74
C TYR A 8 -8.23 -1.33 -3.77
N PHE A 9 -8.03 -0.07 -3.34
CA PHE A 9 -8.06 1.06 -4.26
C PHE A 9 -7.02 0.88 -5.37
N LEU A 10 -5.79 0.52 -5.00
CA LEU A 10 -4.73 0.35 -6.01
C LEU A 10 -5.06 -0.76 -7.00
N ALA A 11 -5.68 -1.84 -6.53
CA ALA A 11 -6.08 -2.92 -7.42
C ALA A 11 -7.15 -2.45 -8.40
N VAL A 12 -8.17 -1.72 -7.92
CA VAL A 12 -9.19 -1.19 -8.81
C VAL A 12 -8.61 -0.18 -9.79
N ALA A 13 -7.67 0.65 -9.32
CA ALA A 13 -7.01 1.61 -10.19
C ALA A 13 -6.22 0.92 -11.31
N LYS A 14 -5.59 -0.21 -10.98
CA LYS A 14 -4.79 -0.94 -11.95
C LYS A 14 -5.65 -1.58 -13.05
N TYR A 15 -6.75 -2.21 -12.66
CA TYR A 15 -7.58 -2.92 -13.62
C TYR A 15 -8.71 -2.06 -14.19
N GLU A 16 -9.04 -0.98 -13.51
CA GLU A 16 -10.21 -0.16 -13.81
C GLU A 16 -11.45 -1.04 -13.98
N HIS A 17 -11.56 -2.03 -13.12
CA HIS A 17 -12.64 -3.01 -13.14
C HIS A 17 -12.74 -3.64 -11.77
N VAL A 18 -13.86 -3.42 -11.08
CA VAL A 18 -13.99 -3.84 -9.69
C VAL A 18 -13.96 -5.36 -9.56
N THR A 19 -14.64 -6.07 -10.45
CA THR A 19 -14.70 -7.53 -10.40
C THR A 19 -13.31 -8.14 -10.59
N LYS A 20 -12.55 -7.64 -11.58
CA LYS A 20 -11.21 -8.15 -11.81
C LYS A 20 -10.28 -7.87 -10.65
N ALA A 21 -10.42 -6.68 -10.05
CA ALA A 21 -9.63 -6.34 -8.88
C ALA A 21 -9.94 -7.29 -7.73
N ALA A 22 -11.22 -7.56 -7.49
CA ALA A 22 -11.63 -8.47 -6.44
C ALA A 22 -11.08 -9.88 -6.67
N GLU A 23 -11.10 -10.33 -7.92
CA GLU A 23 -10.56 -11.64 -8.26
C GLU A 23 -9.06 -11.70 -7.99
N SER A 24 -8.33 -10.65 -8.33
CA SER A 24 -6.89 -10.61 -8.11
C SER A 24 -6.55 -10.58 -6.63
N LEU A 25 -7.45 -10.04 -5.81
CA LEU A 25 -7.25 -9.95 -4.37
C LEU A 25 -7.82 -11.18 -3.63
N HIS A 26 -8.52 -12.05 -4.33
CA HIS A 26 -9.17 -13.22 -3.75
C HIS A 26 -10.19 -12.86 -2.68
N ILE A 27 -10.96 -11.80 -2.94
CA ILE A 27 -12.01 -11.36 -2.02
C ILE A 27 -13.29 -11.11 -2.80
N ALA A 28 -14.40 -10.95 -2.09
CA ALA A 28 -15.70 -10.70 -2.69
C ALA A 28 -15.76 -9.27 -3.25
N GLN A 29 -16.39 -9.12 -4.40
CA GLN A 29 -16.51 -7.83 -5.06
C GLN A 29 -17.18 -6.76 -4.18
N PRO A 30 -18.24 -7.09 -3.40
CA PRO A 30 -18.83 -6.07 -2.51
C PRO A 30 -17.85 -5.50 -1.48
N ALA A 31 -16.90 -6.31 -1.03
CA ALA A 31 -15.91 -5.82 -0.08
C ALA A 31 -15.01 -4.76 -0.71
N VAL A 32 -14.63 -4.97 -1.97
CA VAL A 32 -13.83 -3.99 -2.70
C VAL A 32 -14.63 -2.71 -2.92
N SER A 33 -15.87 -2.84 -3.38
CA SER A 33 -16.71 -1.68 -3.63
C SER A 33 -16.93 -0.86 -2.37
N GLN A 34 -17.13 -1.54 -1.24
CA GLN A 34 -17.38 -0.85 0.02
C GLN A 34 -16.12 -0.12 0.48
N ALA A 35 -14.96 -0.74 0.31
CA ALA A 35 -13.69 -0.10 0.69
C ALA A 35 -13.47 1.19 -0.11
N ILE A 36 -13.74 1.14 -1.42
CA ILE A 36 -13.60 2.33 -2.26
C ILE A 36 -14.57 3.42 -1.80
N ARG A 37 -15.82 3.03 -1.52
CA ARG A 37 -16.81 4.00 -1.08
C ARG A 37 -16.39 4.67 0.23
N HIS A 38 -15.85 3.89 1.17
CA HIS A 38 -15.39 4.45 2.43
C HIS A 38 -14.25 5.44 2.24
N LEU A 39 -13.31 5.15 1.34
CA LEU A 39 -12.23 6.09 1.04
C LEU A 39 -12.77 7.37 0.44
N GLU A 40 -13.71 7.25 -0.49
CA GLU A 40 -14.30 8.44 -1.12
C GLU A 40 -15.06 9.27 -0.11
N GLU A 41 -15.76 8.64 0.83
CA GLU A 41 -16.45 9.34 1.86
C GLU A 41 -15.50 10.05 2.81
N GLU A 42 -14.42 9.37 3.18
CA GLU A 42 -13.44 9.93 4.09
C GLU A 42 -12.75 11.15 3.49
N PHE A 43 -12.41 11.08 2.20
CA PHE A 43 -11.76 12.19 1.52
C PHE A 43 -12.77 13.23 1.02
N ASP A 44 -14.06 12.92 1.11
CA ASP A 44 -15.14 13.79 0.66
C ASP A 44 -14.98 14.14 -0.82
N THR A 45 -14.54 13.19 -1.62
CA THR A 45 -14.36 13.39 -3.04
C THR A 45 -14.34 12.02 -3.74
N PRO A 46 -14.88 11.92 -4.96
CA PRO A 46 -14.77 10.67 -5.70
C PRO A 46 -13.35 10.45 -6.20
N LEU A 47 -12.97 9.20 -6.34
CA LEU A 47 -11.67 8.81 -6.86
C LEU A 47 -11.78 8.21 -8.26
N PHE A 48 -12.99 7.81 -8.65
CA PHE A 48 -13.26 7.19 -9.94
C PHE A 48 -14.44 7.86 -10.62
N ASP A 49 -14.39 7.89 -11.93
CA ASP A 49 -15.55 8.26 -12.74
C ASP A 49 -16.28 6.99 -13.13
N ARG A 50 -17.60 7.01 -12.99
CA ARG A 50 -18.43 5.85 -13.31
C ARG A 50 -19.41 6.24 -14.41
N GLU A 51 -19.18 5.75 -15.62
CA GLU A 51 -20.05 6.01 -16.73
C GLU A 51 -20.30 4.73 -17.50
N ASN A 52 -21.52 4.49 -17.91
CA ASN A 52 -21.89 3.34 -18.74
C ASN A 52 -21.33 2.03 -18.19
N ARG A 53 -21.40 1.85 -16.89
CA ARG A 53 -20.90 0.65 -16.20
C ARG A 53 -19.39 0.51 -16.27
N HIS A 54 -18.70 1.54 -16.72
CA HIS A 54 -17.24 1.57 -16.69
C HIS A 54 -16.78 2.40 -15.50
N ILE A 55 -15.63 2.03 -14.97
CA ILE A 55 -15.03 2.77 -13.89
C ILE A 55 -13.63 3.14 -14.34
N THR A 56 -13.32 4.41 -14.28
CA THR A 56 -11.99 4.91 -14.63
C THR A 56 -11.50 5.84 -13.55
N LEU A 57 -10.18 5.91 -13.42
CA LEU A 57 -9.57 6.75 -12.40
C LEU A 57 -9.72 8.21 -12.79
N ASN A 58 -10.26 9.02 -11.88
CA ASN A 58 -10.33 10.46 -12.16
C ASN A 58 -9.01 11.14 -11.75
N ALA A 59 -8.94 12.47 -11.88
CA ALA A 59 -7.70 13.20 -11.60
C ALA A 59 -7.25 13.01 -10.15
N THR A 60 -8.20 13.08 -9.22
CA THR A 60 -7.89 12.88 -7.80
C THR A 60 -7.41 11.45 -7.54
N GLY A 61 -8.06 10.48 -8.17
CA GLY A 61 -7.64 9.09 -8.04
C GLY A 61 -6.26 8.85 -8.60
N LYS A 62 -5.93 9.50 -9.72
CA LYS A 62 -4.59 9.39 -10.31
C LYS A 62 -3.53 9.96 -9.37
N MET A 63 -3.84 11.07 -8.72
CA MET A 63 -2.92 11.65 -7.74
C MET A 63 -2.70 10.69 -6.59
N LEU A 64 -3.77 10.09 -6.06
CA LEU A 64 -3.65 9.16 -4.97
C LEU A 64 -2.86 7.92 -5.38
N GLN A 65 -3.12 7.38 -6.57
CA GLN A 65 -2.37 6.24 -7.08
C GLN A 65 -0.88 6.56 -7.16
N LYS A 66 -0.56 7.73 -7.69
CA LYS A 66 0.84 8.14 -7.83
C LYS A 66 1.53 8.24 -6.48
N ARG A 67 0.83 8.77 -5.47
CA ARG A 67 1.40 8.90 -4.14
C ARG A 67 1.50 7.58 -3.40
N LEU A 68 0.52 6.70 -3.60
CA LEU A 68 0.48 5.44 -2.88
C LEU A 68 1.43 4.39 -3.43
N THR A 69 1.65 4.38 -4.73
CA THR A 69 2.43 3.30 -5.35
C THR A 69 3.80 3.11 -4.71
N PRO A 70 4.62 4.17 -4.54
CA PRO A 70 5.92 3.98 -3.91
C PRO A 70 5.81 3.64 -2.42
N ILE A 71 4.79 4.16 -1.74
CA ILE A 71 4.59 3.88 -0.33
C ILE A 71 4.26 2.40 -0.12
N MET A 72 3.36 1.87 -0.94
CA MET A 72 2.98 0.46 -0.83
C MET A 72 4.14 -0.45 -1.22
N ALA A 73 4.93 -0.07 -2.21
CA ALA A 73 6.10 -0.84 -2.59
C ALA A 73 7.11 -0.89 -1.44
N ALA A 74 7.33 0.24 -0.77
CA ALA A 74 8.23 0.28 0.37
C ALA A 74 7.70 -0.59 1.51
N LEU A 75 6.39 -0.54 1.74
CA LEU A 75 5.77 -1.34 2.78
C LEU A 75 5.88 -2.84 2.47
N ASP A 76 5.67 -3.21 1.22
CA ASP A 76 5.74 -4.61 0.81
C ASP A 76 7.16 -5.17 0.85
N ALA A 77 8.17 -4.31 0.83
CA ALA A 77 9.56 -4.73 0.90
C ALA A 77 10.02 -5.02 2.34
N ILE A 78 9.26 -4.55 3.33
CA ILE A 78 9.67 -4.69 4.72
C ILE A 78 9.91 -6.14 5.16
N PRO A 79 9.05 -7.10 4.82
CA PRO A 79 9.30 -8.47 5.27
C PRO A 79 10.65 -9.02 4.78
N ASP A 80 11.02 -8.72 3.54
CA ASP A 80 12.30 -9.17 3.01
C ASP A 80 13.47 -8.47 3.68
N GLU A 81 13.32 -7.18 3.96
CA GLU A 81 14.35 -6.42 4.66
C GLU A 81 14.55 -6.95 6.07
N ILE A 82 13.48 -7.33 6.73
CA ILE A 82 13.56 -7.90 8.07
C ILE A 82 14.28 -9.25 8.03
N LYS A 83 13.98 -10.07 7.03
CA LYS A 83 14.65 -11.35 6.88
C LYS A 83 16.14 -11.19 6.68
N GLU A 84 16.54 -10.24 5.84
CA GLU A 84 17.95 -9.97 5.61
C GLU A 84 18.62 -9.49 6.88
N ALA A 85 17.99 -8.58 7.60
CA ALA A 85 18.56 -8.07 8.83
C ALA A 85 18.70 -9.18 9.86
N ALA A 86 17.71 -10.05 9.97
CA ALA A 86 17.76 -11.15 10.91
C ALA A 86 18.89 -12.12 10.57
N GLN A 87 19.11 -12.37 9.29
CA GLN A 87 20.19 -13.27 8.88
C GLN A 87 21.55 -12.65 9.13
N GLN A 88 21.69 -11.36 8.87
CA GLN A 88 22.96 -10.69 9.08
C GLN A 88 23.29 -10.54 10.55
N ASN A 89 22.28 -10.31 11.37
CA ASN A 89 22.50 -10.12 12.78
C ASN A 89 22.54 -11.40 13.58
N GLN A 90 22.30 -12.53 12.91
CA GLN A 90 22.21 -13.73 13.56
C GLN A 90 23.52 -14.10 14.07
N PRO A 91 24.03 -14.66 14.64
CA PRO A 91 24.98 -15.01 15.60
C PRO A 91 25.45 -13.84 16.40
N VAL A 92 25.34 -12.72 15.93
CA VAL A 92 25.86 -11.69 16.61
C VAL A 92 24.98 -11.18 17.54
N ILE A 93 24.94 -10.68 18.12
CA ILE A 93 24.12 -10.26 18.92
C ILE A 93 24.30 -9.01 19.27
N HIS A 94 24.15 -8.06 19.04
CA HIS A 94 24.19 -6.83 19.43
C HIS A 94 24.05 -5.88 18.57
N LEU A 95 23.81 -5.17 18.63
CA LEU A 95 23.36 -4.32 17.87
C LEU A 95 23.63 -3.13 17.62
N ASN A 96 23.85 -2.46 17.31
CA ASN A 96 23.91 -1.26 16.91
C ASN A 96 23.56 -0.67 16.01
N LEU A 97 23.23 -0.19 15.92
CA LEU A 97 22.90 0.42 14.82
C LEU A 97 23.04 1.05 14.15
N ARG A 98 23.26 1.36 13.99
CA ARG A 98 23.34 2.10 12.88
C ARG A 98 23.38 2.35 12.07
N SER A 99 23.59 2.29 12.51
CA SER A 99 23.66 2.68 11.39
C SER A 99 23.33 2.82 10.70
N ALA A 100 23.37 2.68 11.13
CA ALA A 100 23.08 2.93 10.06
C ALA A 100 22.73 3.16 9.53
N SER A 101 22.78 3.21 9.92
CA SER A 101 22.49 3.51 9.03
C SER A 101 22.16 3.57 8.70
N SER A 102 22.23 3.60 9.32
CA SER A 102 21.88 3.81 8.71
C SER A 102 21.27 3.74 8.64
N VAL A 103 21.14 3.49 9.44
CA VAL A 103 20.62 3.62 9.04
C VAL A 103 19.94 3.60 9.18
N ILE A 104 19.79 3.39 9.79
CA ILE A 104 19.38 3.54 9.53
C ILE A 104 19.15 3.58 9.64
N THR A 105 19.11 3.68 10.19
CA THR A 105 19.04 3.91 9.89
C THR A 105 18.72 3.82 10.03
N ASN A 106 18.52 3.88 10.58
CA ASN A 106 18.33 4.01 10.31
C ASN A 106 17.83 3.73 10.52
N CYS A 107 17.62 3.63 11.14
CA CYS A 107 17.44 3.55 10.98
C CYS A 107 16.96 3.25 11.43
N ILE A 108 16.57 3.18 12.04
CA ILE A 108 16.39 3.10 12.01
C ILE A 108 16.13 3.03 12.47
N ILE A 109 16.00 3.07 13.11
CA ILE A 109 15.93 3.27 13.03
C ILE A 109 15.60 3.22 13.35
N ALA A 110 15.71 3.08 13.94
CA ALA A 110 15.62 3.24 13.63
C ALA A 110 15.12 3.23 14.05
N TYR A 111 14.79 3.27 14.35
CA TYR A 111 14.53 3.39 14.15
C TYR A 111 14.49 3.38 14.51
N ARG A 112 14.24 3.36 15.24
CA ARG A 112 14.46 3.47 14.92
C ARG A 112 14.65 3.60 15.00
N GLU A 113 14.44 3.25 15.51
CA GLU A 113 14.83 3.45 15.05
C GLU A 113 14.89 3.55 14.99
#